data_0f044ce5daeff5614cda81144f562820
#
_entry.id   0f044ce5daeff5614cda81144f562820
#
_cell.length_a   1.000
_cell.length_b   1.000
_cell.length_c   1.000
_cell.angle_alpha   90.00
_cell.angle_beta   90.00
_cell.angle_gamma   90.00
#
_symmetry.space_group_name_H-M   'P 1'
#
loop_
_entity.id
_entity.type
_entity.pdbx_description
1 polymer ?
#
loop_
_entity_poly.entity_id
_entity_poly.type
_entity_poly.pdbx_seq_one_letter_code
_entity_poly.pdbx_strand_id
1 'polypeptide(L)'
;MDRRDFLKVSSVSLMAMGTDDVAAKIWEPSEGKKEGMAVRFLGTGAADWNGPDNRGEQRRLSSILVDKNVLFDFTAGNIEMLPMGIKPEVVFYTQSHDDHYHPDSALKAGVKKVFLSKTWHDMAKADFKKAADKLDVPMPEIIPLYVGQSVFVGDLQITPLPASHATSQFFEQTLIYLIEKSEARVMYATDTAGIPAVAARLAGIDAHDRNGKPITGLIMEATMGMEHDNDYRIFAHSSVGMVHRIVEVLQKTKRYLPVNDQPVYLTHMARTLHGKQAELDVTLPYPLKAAYDGLEVIFC
;
A
#
# COMPACT_ATOMS: atom_id res chain seq x y z
N MET A 1 -39.32 1.44 -16.04
CA MET A 1 -38.49 1.84 -14.88
C MET A 1 -37.26 2.52 -15.45
N ASP A 2 -37.17 3.82 -15.28
CA ASP A 2 -36.11 4.65 -15.84
C ASP A 2 -34.85 4.54 -14.94
N ARG A 3 -33.67 4.50 -15.58
CA ARG A 3 -32.35 4.43 -14.88
C ARG A 3 -32.10 5.58 -13.89
N ARG A 4 -32.96 6.60 -13.89
CA ARG A 4 -32.88 7.75 -12.97
C ARG A 4 -33.46 7.49 -11.58
N ASP A 5 -34.24 6.45 -11.39
CA ASP A 5 -34.91 6.16 -10.11
C ASP A 5 -34.06 5.31 -9.16
N PHE A 6 -32.97 4.70 -9.67
CA PHE A 6 -32.07 3.88 -8.83
C PHE A 6 -31.13 4.69 -7.94
N LEU A 7 -30.97 5.98 -8.22
CA LEU A 7 -30.05 6.86 -7.46
C LEU A 7 -30.72 7.67 -6.33
N LYS A 8 -32.01 7.46 -6.07
CA LYS A 8 -32.76 8.19 -5.04
C LYS A 8 -33.05 7.40 -3.75
N VAL A 9 -32.54 6.20 -3.61
CA VAL A 9 -32.80 5.34 -2.44
C VAL A 9 -31.52 5.06 -1.65
N SER A 10 -30.78 6.07 -1.27
CA SER A 10 -29.66 5.93 -0.33
C SER A 10 -29.62 7.03 0.72
N SER A 11 -30.78 7.43 1.22
CA SER A 11 -30.86 8.13 2.50
C SER A 11 -31.70 7.27 3.45
N VAL A 12 -31.13 6.19 3.95
CA VAL A 12 -31.67 5.47 5.10
C VAL A 12 -31.12 6.10 6.35
N SER A 13 -31.96 6.81 7.07
CA SER A 13 -31.74 7.24 8.45
C SER A 13 -31.36 6.02 9.30
N LEU A 14 -30.16 5.99 9.83
CA LEU A 14 -29.74 5.05 10.86
C LEU A 14 -30.34 5.56 12.19
N MET A 15 -31.39 4.94 12.65
CA MET A 15 -31.85 5.14 14.03
C MET A 15 -30.87 4.52 15.01
N ALA A 16 -30.54 5.27 16.04
CA ALA A 16 -29.65 4.94 17.12
C ALA A 16 -30.03 3.65 17.84
N MET A 17 -29.11 2.70 17.92
CA MET A 17 -28.99 1.77 19.03
C MET A 17 -27.69 2.07 19.73
N GLY A 18 -27.78 2.28 21.05
CA GLY A 18 -26.68 2.74 21.88
C GLY A 18 -25.45 1.84 21.79
N THR A 19 -24.35 2.46 21.54
CA THR A 19 -23.00 1.91 21.72
C THR A 19 -22.24 2.91 22.54
N ASP A 20 -21.56 2.39 23.55
CA ASP A 20 -20.67 3.12 24.43
C ASP A 20 -19.68 3.99 23.63
N ASP A 21 -19.58 5.24 24.05
CA ASP A 21 -18.72 6.28 23.51
C ASP A 21 -17.25 5.85 23.46
N VAL A 22 -16.78 5.39 22.32
CA VAL A 22 -15.39 5.56 21.93
C VAL A 22 -15.33 6.84 21.09
N ALA A 23 -15.40 7.97 21.76
CA ALA A 23 -15.12 9.25 21.15
C ALA A 23 -13.68 9.23 20.61
N ALA A 24 -13.53 9.05 19.31
CA ALA A 24 -12.30 9.36 18.62
C ALA A 24 -11.99 10.83 18.91
N LYS A 25 -10.92 11.09 19.68
CA LYS A 25 -10.42 12.44 19.90
C LYS A 25 -10.16 13.06 18.55
N ILE A 26 -10.99 14.01 18.15
CA ILE A 26 -10.77 14.87 17.00
C ILE A 26 -9.52 15.70 17.37
N TRP A 27 -8.43 15.41 16.70
CA TRP A 27 -7.21 16.21 16.80
C TRP A 27 -7.37 17.44 15.92
N GLU A 28 -7.25 18.63 16.49
CA GLU A 28 -7.19 19.87 15.73
C GLU A 28 -5.77 20.08 15.19
N PRO A 29 -5.59 20.35 13.88
CA PRO A 29 -4.26 20.59 13.32
C PRO A 29 -3.67 21.88 13.90
N SER A 30 -2.49 21.79 14.49
CA SER A 30 -1.68 22.98 14.77
C SER A 30 -1.30 23.66 13.46
N GLU A 31 -1.52 24.96 13.33
CA GLU A 31 -0.99 25.79 12.23
C GLU A 31 0.55 25.80 12.28
N GLY A 32 1.18 24.82 11.69
CA GLY A 32 2.62 24.68 11.52
C GLY A 32 2.93 24.13 10.15
N LYS A 33 4.00 24.59 9.53
CA LYS A 33 4.48 24.24 8.18
C LYS A 33 3.95 22.89 7.70
N LYS A 34 3.26 22.86 6.56
CA LYS A 34 2.80 21.62 5.91
C LYS A 34 4.02 20.72 5.67
N GLU A 35 4.27 19.82 6.59
CA GLU A 35 5.32 18.82 6.43
C GLU A 35 4.84 17.75 5.44
N GLY A 36 5.70 17.44 4.48
CA GLY A 36 5.44 16.37 3.52
C GLY A 36 5.36 15.00 4.22
N MET A 37 4.87 14.01 3.52
CA MET A 37 4.81 12.62 3.97
C MET A 37 6.13 11.91 3.66
N ALA A 38 6.87 11.52 4.68
CA ALA A 38 8.13 10.80 4.52
C ALA A 38 7.86 9.31 4.31
N VAL A 39 8.44 8.72 3.28
CA VAL A 39 8.33 7.28 2.97
C VAL A 39 9.73 6.70 2.84
N ARG A 40 10.00 5.62 3.57
CA ARG A 40 11.20 4.80 3.43
C ARG A 40 10.83 3.42 2.90
N PHE A 41 11.48 2.98 1.85
CA PHE A 41 11.36 1.63 1.31
C PHE A 41 12.19 0.68 2.17
N LEU A 42 11.53 -0.22 2.91
CA LEU A 42 12.20 -1.25 3.72
C LEU A 42 12.51 -2.50 2.88
N GLY A 43 11.83 -2.65 1.77
CA GLY A 43 12.04 -3.71 0.81
C GLY A 43 11.31 -3.41 -0.49
N THR A 44 11.83 -3.91 -1.59
CA THR A 44 11.36 -3.61 -2.94
C THR A 44 11.25 -4.85 -3.83
N GLY A 45 11.49 -6.03 -3.27
CA GLY A 45 11.44 -7.31 -3.97
C GLY A 45 10.10 -8.01 -3.86
N ALA A 46 9.79 -8.83 -4.86
CA ALA A 46 8.67 -9.77 -4.88
C ALA A 46 9.01 -11.07 -4.12
N ALA A 47 8.09 -12.01 -4.06
CA ALA A 47 8.19 -13.27 -3.31
C ALA A 47 9.40 -14.15 -3.65
N ASP A 48 9.98 -14.01 -4.85
CA ASP A 48 11.09 -14.85 -5.32
C ASP A 48 12.49 -14.43 -4.79
N TRP A 49 12.58 -13.41 -3.95
CA TRP A 49 13.81 -12.97 -3.31
C TRP A 49 14.11 -13.75 -2.02
N ASN A 50 14.70 -14.93 -2.18
CA ASN A 50 15.12 -15.81 -1.09
C ASN A 50 16.65 -15.78 -0.85
N GLY A 51 17.30 -14.69 -1.26
CA GLY A 51 18.75 -14.49 -1.20
C GLY A 51 19.22 -13.66 -2.39
N PRO A 52 20.54 -13.40 -2.50
CA PRO A 52 21.09 -12.69 -3.64
C PRO A 52 20.81 -13.41 -4.96
N ASP A 53 20.64 -12.63 -6.03
CA ASP A 53 20.55 -13.17 -7.37
C ASP A 53 21.93 -13.65 -7.88
N ASN A 54 21.96 -14.22 -9.09
CA ASN A 54 23.22 -14.67 -9.73
C ASN A 54 24.20 -13.54 -10.09
N ARG A 55 23.79 -12.28 -9.89
CA ARG A 55 24.56 -11.05 -10.13
C ARG A 55 25.02 -10.39 -8.83
N GLY A 56 24.65 -10.95 -7.67
CA GLY A 56 24.99 -10.47 -6.35
C GLY A 56 24.10 -9.35 -5.82
N GLU A 57 22.99 -9.05 -6.50
CA GLU A 57 21.98 -8.11 -5.98
C GLU A 57 20.99 -8.82 -5.06
N GLN A 58 20.50 -8.09 -4.07
CA GLN A 58 19.47 -8.57 -3.15
C GLN A 58 18.48 -7.47 -2.86
N ARG A 59 17.19 -7.84 -2.80
CA ARG A 59 16.09 -7.01 -2.30
C ARG A 59 15.40 -7.73 -1.16
N ARG A 60 14.97 -6.98 -0.16
CA ARG A 60 14.02 -7.47 0.85
C ARG A 60 12.63 -7.46 0.25
N LEU A 61 11.74 -8.27 0.81
CA LEU A 61 10.34 -8.33 0.40
C LEU A 61 9.66 -6.98 0.59
N SER A 62 8.73 -6.64 -0.30
CA SER A 62 8.12 -5.31 -0.40
C SER A 62 7.53 -4.84 0.91
N SER A 63 7.97 -3.65 1.34
CA SER A 63 7.48 -2.99 2.53
C SER A 63 7.87 -1.52 2.51
N ILE A 64 7.02 -0.65 3.05
CA ILE A 64 7.35 0.76 3.28
C ILE A 64 7.07 1.17 4.73
N LEU A 65 7.83 2.15 5.19
CA LEU A 65 7.62 2.85 6.46
C LEU A 65 7.24 4.30 6.17
N VAL A 66 6.08 4.72 6.68
CA VAL A 66 5.56 6.09 6.52
C VAL A 66 5.71 6.84 7.84
N ASP A 67 6.24 8.06 7.78
CA ASP A 67 6.44 8.98 8.91
C ASP A 67 7.04 8.31 10.15
N LYS A 68 7.94 7.34 9.96
CA LYS A 68 8.66 6.60 11.01
C LYS A 68 7.79 5.77 11.96
N ASN A 69 6.48 5.66 11.70
CA ASN A 69 5.55 4.99 12.61
C ASN A 69 4.61 3.98 11.95
N VAL A 70 4.28 4.13 10.69
CA VAL A 70 3.27 3.30 10.00
C VAL A 70 3.94 2.43 8.95
N LEU A 71 3.83 1.12 9.13
CA LEU A 71 4.30 0.12 8.19
C LEU A 71 3.17 -0.26 7.20
N PHE A 72 3.55 -0.51 5.97
CA PHE A 72 2.71 -1.21 5.00
C PHE A 72 3.45 -2.47 4.55
N ASP A 73 2.85 -3.62 4.83
CA ASP A 73 3.44 -4.93 4.77
C ASP A 73 4.74 -5.04 5.61
N PHE A 74 5.04 -6.20 6.17
CA PHE A 74 6.25 -6.34 6.96
C PHE A 74 6.63 -7.79 7.19
N THR A 75 7.87 -8.12 6.86
CA THR A 75 8.43 -9.47 6.99
C THR A 75 9.75 -9.48 7.76
N ALA A 76 10.35 -10.66 7.92
CA ALA A 76 11.57 -10.81 8.71
C ALA A 76 12.75 -9.97 8.18
N GLY A 77 12.94 -9.93 6.87
CA GLY A 77 14.02 -9.19 6.24
C GLY A 77 13.91 -7.67 6.35
N ASN A 78 12.70 -7.16 6.62
CA ASN A 78 12.48 -5.72 6.75
C ASN A 78 12.95 -5.15 8.10
N ILE A 79 13.10 -6.00 9.14
CA ILE A 79 13.53 -5.56 10.48
C ILE A 79 14.89 -4.84 10.41
N GLU A 80 15.82 -5.37 9.63
CA GLU A 80 17.17 -4.81 9.48
C GLU A 80 17.18 -3.44 8.78
N MET A 81 16.11 -3.14 8.02
CA MET A 81 15.97 -1.90 7.27
C MET A 81 15.32 -0.78 8.06
N LEU A 82 14.79 -1.07 9.25
CA LEU A 82 14.25 -0.04 10.14
C LEU A 82 15.39 0.91 10.58
N PRO A 83 15.17 2.24 10.52
CA PRO A 83 16.16 3.18 11.01
C PRO A 83 16.45 2.96 12.50
N MET A 84 17.69 3.18 12.91
CA MET A 84 18.11 3.00 14.31
C MET A 84 17.21 3.80 15.25
N GLY A 85 16.69 3.13 16.28
CA GLY A 85 15.83 3.74 17.30
C GLY A 85 14.37 3.94 16.88
N ILE A 86 14.00 3.64 15.66
CA ILE A 86 12.62 3.69 15.19
C ILE A 86 11.90 2.40 15.58
N LYS A 87 10.75 2.56 16.25
CA LYS A 87 9.85 1.47 16.64
C LYS A 87 8.46 1.80 16.12
N PRO A 88 8.10 1.32 14.94
CA PRO A 88 6.76 1.56 14.38
C PRO A 88 5.71 0.86 15.23
N GLU A 89 4.61 1.56 15.50
CA GLU A 89 3.54 1.03 16.35
C GLU A 89 2.35 0.49 15.54
N VAL A 90 2.32 0.77 14.24
CA VAL A 90 1.17 0.46 13.38
C VAL A 90 1.63 -0.26 12.12
N VAL A 91 0.90 -1.31 11.73
CA VAL A 91 1.09 -1.97 10.43
C VAL A 91 -0.24 -2.13 9.69
N PHE A 92 -0.22 -1.86 8.39
CA PHE A 92 -1.28 -2.16 7.43
C PHE A 92 -0.80 -3.30 6.54
N TYR A 93 -1.61 -4.34 6.41
CA TYR A 93 -1.31 -5.45 5.50
C TYR A 93 -2.18 -5.37 4.26
N THR A 94 -1.56 -5.60 3.11
CA THR A 94 -2.26 -5.66 1.83
C THR A 94 -2.96 -7.00 1.63
N GLN A 95 -2.34 -8.07 2.11
CA GLN A 95 -2.77 -9.46 1.92
C GLN A 95 -2.10 -10.43 2.90
N SER A 96 -2.46 -11.71 2.82
CA SER A 96 -2.00 -12.76 3.72
C SER A 96 -0.83 -13.61 3.20
N HIS A 97 -0.26 -13.33 2.02
CA HIS A 97 0.92 -14.05 1.53
C HIS A 97 2.14 -13.82 2.41
N ASP A 98 3.00 -14.82 2.53
CA ASP A 98 4.18 -14.82 3.41
C ASP A 98 5.22 -13.75 3.04
N ASP A 99 5.22 -13.24 1.81
CA ASP A 99 6.09 -12.16 1.38
C ASP A 99 5.59 -10.76 1.79
N HIS A 100 4.40 -10.65 2.37
CA HIS A 100 3.80 -9.44 2.93
C HIS A 100 3.52 -9.54 4.41
N TYR A 101 3.09 -10.71 4.89
CA TYR A 101 2.49 -10.90 6.20
C TYR A 101 3.33 -11.81 7.08
N HIS A 102 3.86 -11.26 8.19
CA HIS A 102 4.66 -12.03 9.15
C HIS A 102 4.46 -11.53 10.59
N PRO A 103 3.51 -12.10 11.36
CA PRO A 103 3.15 -11.66 12.72
C PRO A 103 4.33 -11.57 13.70
N ASP A 104 5.19 -12.58 13.73
CA ASP A 104 6.37 -12.59 14.61
C ASP A 104 7.26 -11.35 14.38
N SER A 105 7.43 -10.93 13.13
CA SER A 105 8.28 -9.80 12.79
C SER A 105 7.66 -8.47 13.19
N ALA A 106 6.36 -8.32 12.97
CA ALA A 106 5.61 -7.14 13.39
C ALA A 106 5.69 -6.95 14.92
N LEU A 107 5.50 -8.01 15.68
CA LEU A 107 5.61 -7.97 17.14
C LEU A 107 7.04 -7.65 17.61
N LYS A 108 8.07 -8.21 16.97
CA LYS A 108 9.49 -7.89 17.28
C LYS A 108 9.83 -6.43 16.95
N ALA A 109 9.21 -5.84 15.94
CA ALA A 109 9.37 -4.43 15.62
C ALA A 109 8.67 -3.49 16.62
N GLY A 110 7.74 -3.99 17.43
CA GLY A 110 7.03 -3.23 18.45
C GLY A 110 5.62 -2.80 18.04
N VAL A 111 5.05 -3.42 16.98
CA VAL A 111 3.71 -3.11 16.49
C VAL A 111 2.66 -3.39 17.57
N LYS A 112 1.77 -2.42 17.78
CA LYS A 112 0.66 -2.45 18.75
C LYS A 112 -0.71 -2.48 18.08
N LYS A 113 -0.81 -2.01 16.82
CA LYS A 113 -2.05 -2.00 16.03
C LYS A 113 -1.81 -2.58 14.65
N VAL A 114 -2.67 -3.48 14.25
CA VAL A 114 -2.63 -4.18 12.97
C VAL A 114 -3.90 -3.93 12.21
N PHE A 115 -3.80 -3.39 11.01
CA PHE A 115 -4.91 -3.14 10.12
C PHE A 115 -4.84 -4.07 8.91
N LEU A 116 -5.95 -4.72 8.58
CA LEU A 116 -6.05 -5.65 7.46
C LEU A 116 -7.49 -5.85 7.02
N SER A 117 -7.70 -6.41 5.83
CA SER A 117 -9.05 -6.62 5.31
C SER A 117 -9.89 -7.46 6.26
N LYS A 118 -11.16 -7.05 6.47
CA LYS A 118 -12.14 -7.80 7.26
C LYS A 118 -12.27 -9.25 6.82
N THR A 119 -12.03 -9.55 5.56
CA THR A 119 -12.25 -10.88 4.98
C THR A 119 -11.35 -11.98 5.57
N TRP A 120 -10.18 -11.62 6.09
CA TRP A 120 -9.25 -12.56 6.74
C TRP A 120 -8.84 -12.17 8.17
N HIS A 121 -9.57 -11.21 8.76
CA HIS A 121 -9.35 -10.70 10.10
C HIS A 121 -9.27 -11.78 11.18
N ASP A 122 -10.17 -12.77 11.15
CA ASP A 122 -10.23 -13.79 12.20
C ASP A 122 -9.04 -14.77 12.12
N MET A 123 -8.56 -15.05 10.91
CA MET A 123 -7.32 -15.81 10.68
C MET A 123 -6.12 -15.03 11.25
N ALA A 124 -5.97 -13.77 10.87
CA ALA A 124 -4.88 -12.94 11.37
C ALA A 124 -4.90 -12.80 12.90
N LYS A 125 -6.08 -12.67 13.49
CA LYS A 125 -6.22 -12.62 14.96
C LYS A 125 -5.70 -13.89 15.64
N ALA A 126 -5.95 -15.06 15.06
CA ALA A 126 -5.42 -16.32 15.56
C ALA A 126 -3.90 -16.40 15.40
N ASP A 127 -3.36 -15.96 14.25
CA ASP A 127 -1.92 -15.97 13.98
C ASP A 127 -1.16 -15.01 14.90
N PHE A 128 -1.65 -13.80 15.09
CA PHE A 128 -1.05 -12.83 16.00
C PHE A 128 -1.13 -13.30 17.47
N LYS A 129 -2.22 -13.96 17.86
CA LYS A 129 -2.29 -14.57 19.19
C LYS A 129 -1.21 -15.62 19.38
N LYS A 130 -1.06 -16.54 18.42
CA LYS A 130 -0.03 -17.58 18.45
C LYS A 130 1.38 -16.97 18.50
N ALA A 131 1.63 -15.92 17.71
CA ALA A 131 2.92 -15.23 17.70
C ALA A 131 3.19 -14.49 19.02
N ALA A 132 2.20 -13.82 19.59
CA ALA A 132 2.30 -13.12 20.87
C ALA A 132 2.59 -14.10 22.04
N ASP A 133 1.85 -15.22 22.10
CA ASP A 133 2.07 -16.27 23.09
C ASP A 133 3.49 -16.87 22.95
N LYS A 134 3.97 -17.11 21.72
CA LYS A 134 5.32 -17.63 21.43
C LYS A 134 6.43 -16.69 21.86
N LEU A 135 6.23 -15.37 21.67
CA LEU A 135 7.23 -14.35 21.95
C LEU A 135 7.13 -13.77 23.36
N ASP A 136 6.13 -14.20 24.14
CA ASP A 136 5.80 -13.66 25.47
C ASP A 136 5.67 -12.13 25.47
N VAL A 137 4.89 -11.62 24.51
CA VAL A 137 4.60 -10.18 24.35
C VAL A 137 3.10 -9.93 24.31
N PRO A 138 2.64 -8.70 24.62
CA PRO A 138 1.23 -8.37 24.52
C PRO A 138 0.70 -8.55 23.10
N MET A 139 -0.54 -9.06 22.98
CA MET A 139 -1.22 -9.14 21.71
C MET A 139 -1.58 -7.74 21.21
N PRO A 140 -1.31 -7.43 19.92
CA PRO A 140 -1.69 -6.14 19.35
C PRO A 140 -3.21 -6.07 19.15
N GLU A 141 -3.72 -4.87 19.00
CA GLU A 141 -5.08 -4.63 18.54
C GLU A 141 -5.19 -4.97 17.05
N ILE A 142 -6.07 -5.91 16.68
CA ILE A 142 -6.31 -6.30 15.29
C ILE A 142 -7.58 -5.61 14.81
N ILE A 143 -7.47 -4.73 13.81
CA ILE A 143 -8.53 -3.83 13.38
C ILE A 143 -8.93 -4.17 11.94
N PRO A 144 -10.19 -4.54 11.71
CA PRO A 144 -10.67 -4.87 10.37
C PRO A 144 -10.84 -3.62 9.52
N LEU A 145 -10.38 -3.69 8.26
CA LEU A 145 -10.59 -2.68 7.25
C LEU A 145 -11.73 -3.06 6.31
N TYR A 146 -12.45 -2.06 5.87
CA TYR A 146 -13.49 -2.17 4.86
C TYR A 146 -13.14 -1.28 3.67
N VAL A 147 -13.18 -1.83 2.47
CA VAL A 147 -12.88 -1.11 1.22
C VAL A 147 -13.61 0.23 1.14
N GLY A 148 -12.86 1.30 0.89
CA GLY A 148 -13.37 2.65 0.77
C GLY A 148 -13.66 3.37 2.09
N GLN A 149 -13.50 2.73 3.24
CA GLN A 149 -13.65 3.37 4.55
C GLN A 149 -12.29 3.82 5.09
N SER A 150 -12.05 5.11 5.10
CA SER A 150 -10.81 5.67 5.59
C SER A 150 -10.65 5.48 7.11
N VAL A 151 -9.41 5.24 7.53
CA VAL A 151 -8.98 5.26 8.93
C VAL A 151 -7.91 6.32 9.13
N PHE A 152 -7.73 6.77 10.37
CA PHE A 152 -6.76 7.81 10.70
C PHE A 152 -5.70 7.27 11.67
N VAL A 153 -4.44 7.56 11.38
CA VAL A 153 -3.29 7.29 12.26
C VAL A 153 -2.47 8.58 12.35
N GLY A 154 -2.61 9.29 13.47
CA GLY A 154 -2.06 10.64 13.57
C GLY A 154 -2.72 11.58 12.54
N ASP A 155 -1.89 12.21 11.73
CA ASP A 155 -2.29 13.09 10.62
C ASP A 155 -2.41 12.38 9.26
N LEU A 156 -2.17 11.08 9.23
CA LEU A 156 -2.37 10.25 8.04
C LEU A 156 -3.82 9.80 7.93
N GLN A 157 -4.45 10.05 6.79
CA GLN A 157 -5.69 9.40 6.38
C GLN A 157 -5.33 8.25 5.43
N ILE A 158 -5.80 7.05 5.73
CA ILE A 158 -5.48 5.85 4.98
C ILE A 158 -6.78 5.20 4.50
N THR A 159 -6.95 5.11 3.19
CA THR A 159 -8.13 4.53 2.56
C THR A 159 -7.77 3.21 1.89
N PRO A 160 -8.28 2.07 2.38
CA PRO A 160 -8.10 0.79 1.72
C PRO A 160 -8.92 0.71 0.43
N LEU A 161 -8.27 0.30 -0.64
CA LEU A 161 -8.84 0.14 -1.97
C LEU A 161 -8.70 -1.31 -2.42
N PRO A 162 -9.61 -1.84 -3.26
CA PRO A 162 -9.49 -3.21 -3.73
C PRO A 162 -8.31 -3.36 -4.69
N ALA A 163 -7.49 -4.41 -4.51
CA ALA A 163 -6.47 -4.83 -5.45
C ALA A 163 -7.02 -5.85 -6.47
N SER A 164 -6.30 -6.05 -7.57
CA SER A 164 -6.50 -7.14 -8.54
C SER A 164 -5.44 -8.21 -8.31
N HIS A 165 -5.60 -8.95 -7.24
CA HIS A 165 -4.71 -10.03 -6.84
C HIS A 165 -5.49 -11.11 -6.10
N ALA A 166 -5.00 -12.35 -6.12
CA ALA A 166 -5.63 -13.48 -5.45
C ALA A 166 -4.61 -14.20 -4.56
N THR A 167 -5.03 -14.54 -3.36
CA THR A 167 -4.26 -15.37 -2.44
C THR A 167 -4.77 -16.82 -2.43
N SER A 168 -4.14 -17.68 -1.65
CA SER A 168 -4.65 -19.02 -1.39
C SER A 168 -5.97 -19.04 -0.61
N GLN A 169 -6.34 -17.91 0.00
CA GLN A 169 -7.60 -17.74 0.72
C GLN A 169 -8.68 -17.24 -0.25
N PHE A 170 -9.53 -18.13 -0.71
CA PHE A 170 -10.51 -17.88 -1.79
C PHE A 170 -11.39 -16.61 -1.60
N PHE A 171 -11.69 -16.26 -0.35
CA PHE A 171 -12.54 -15.09 -0.03
C PHE A 171 -11.76 -13.86 0.42
N GLU A 172 -10.45 -13.87 0.30
CA GLU A 172 -9.64 -12.73 0.70
C GLU A 172 -9.83 -11.55 -0.24
N GLN A 173 -10.17 -10.40 0.31
CA GLN A 173 -10.08 -9.13 -0.39
C GLN A 173 -8.68 -8.55 -0.16
N THR A 174 -7.83 -8.64 -1.16
CA THR A 174 -6.52 -8.00 -1.18
C THR A 174 -6.67 -6.49 -1.36
N LEU A 175 -5.75 -5.73 -0.77
CA LEU A 175 -5.84 -4.28 -0.67
C LEU A 175 -4.62 -3.58 -1.28
N ILE A 176 -4.88 -2.42 -1.86
CA ILE A 176 -3.93 -1.34 -2.07
C ILE A 176 -4.39 -0.13 -1.25
N TYR A 177 -3.55 0.88 -1.07
CA TYR A 177 -3.87 1.98 -0.17
C TYR A 177 -3.71 3.35 -0.84
N LEU A 178 -4.66 4.26 -0.57
CA LEU A 178 -4.47 5.68 -0.75
C LEU A 178 -4.09 6.26 0.62
N ILE A 179 -2.93 6.90 0.68
CA ILE A 179 -2.37 7.51 1.89
C ILE A 179 -2.33 9.02 1.68
N GLU A 180 -2.97 9.75 2.58
CA GLU A 180 -3.11 11.21 2.46
C GLU A 180 -2.57 11.88 3.72
N LYS A 181 -1.78 12.95 3.51
CA LYS A 181 -1.28 13.83 4.55
C LYS A 181 -1.14 15.23 3.99
N SER A 182 -1.81 16.22 4.56
CA SER A 182 -1.82 17.59 4.01
C SER A 182 -2.22 17.61 2.53
N GLU A 183 -1.34 17.98 1.63
CA GLU A 183 -1.56 17.98 0.17
C GLU A 183 -1.06 16.68 -0.50
N ALA A 184 -0.22 15.92 0.18
CA ALA A 184 0.29 14.67 -0.36
C ALA A 184 -0.83 13.62 -0.44
N ARG A 185 -1.02 13.06 -1.62
CA ARG A 185 -1.94 11.96 -1.91
C ARG A 185 -1.20 10.86 -2.64
N VAL A 186 -0.76 9.85 -1.91
CA VAL A 186 0.10 8.78 -2.43
C VAL A 186 -0.69 7.48 -2.54
N MET A 187 -0.68 6.88 -3.71
CA MET A 187 -1.20 5.53 -3.88
C MET A 187 -0.06 4.53 -3.71
N TYR A 188 -0.20 3.61 -2.75
CA TYR A 188 0.64 2.44 -2.56
C TYR A 188 -0.08 1.23 -3.13
N ALA A 189 0.37 0.76 -4.28
CA ALA A 189 -0.28 -0.27 -5.07
C ALA A 189 0.69 -1.44 -5.32
N THR A 190 0.90 -2.27 -4.30
CA THR A 190 1.65 -3.51 -4.41
C THR A 190 0.68 -4.68 -4.64
N ASP A 191 1.15 -5.72 -5.30
CA ASP A 191 0.39 -6.92 -5.65
C ASP A 191 -0.99 -6.62 -6.26
N THR A 192 -0.94 -6.05 -7.45
CA THR A 192 -2.16 -5.75 -8.20
C THR A 192 -1.91 -5.68 -9.71
N ALA A 193 -2.74 -6.35 -10.47
CA ALA A 193 -2.78 -6.18 -11.92
C ALA A 193 -3.42 -4.81 -12.27
N GLY A 194 -2.59 -3.77 -12.32
CA GLY A 194 -3.02 -2.40 -12.57
C GLY A 194 -3.81 -1.78 -11.41
N ILE A 195 -4.60 -0.76 -11.71
CA ILE A 195 -5.50 -0.09 -10.77
C ILE A 195 -6.94 -0.49 -11.12
N PRO A 196 -7.62 -1.30 -10.30
CA PRO A 196 -9.00 -1.69 -10.55
C PRO A 196 -9.94 -0.49 -10.68
N ALA A 197 -10.94 -0.57 -11.55
CA ALA A 197 -11.89 0.52 -11.78
C ALA A 197 -12.60 0.98 -10.48
N VAL A 198 -12.90 0.05 -9.57
CA VAL A 198 -13.46 0.38 -8.26
C VAL A 198 -12.46 1.14 -7.40
N ALA A 199 -11.18 0.76 -7.42
CA ALA A 199 -10.12 1.46 -6.71
C ALA A 199 -9.94 2.88 -7.26
N ALA A 200 -9.89 3.05 -8.59
CA ALA A 200 -9.80 4.35 -9.23
C ALA A 200 -10.98 5.27 -8.84
N ARG A 201 -12.20 4.72 -8.77
CA ARG A 201 -13.39 5.46 -8.34
C ARG A 201 -13.33 5.88 -6.88
N LEU A 202 -12.98 4.98 -5.98
CA LEU A 202 -12.85 5.28 -4.55
C LEU A 202 -11.72 6.28 -4.26
N ALA A 203 -10.64 6.25 -5.05
CA ALA A 203 -9.56 7.22 -4.98
C ALA A 203 -9.89 8.57 -5.66
N GLY A 204 -11.05 8.70 -6.31
CA GLY A 204 -11.42 9.93 -7.03
C GLY A 204 -10.57 10.23 -8.27
N ILE A 205 -9.93 9.22 -8.87
CA ILE A 205 -9.10 9.35 -10.07
C ILE A 205 -9.73 8.73 -11.31
N ASP A 206 -10.98 8.30 -11.23
CA ASP A 206 -11.71 7.77 -12.36
C ASP A 206 -12.11 8.92 -13.32
N ALA A 207 -12.36 8.57 -14.59
CA ALA A 207 -12.67 9.55 -15.62
C ALA A 207 -14.04 10.24 -15.43
N HIS A 208 -14.91 9.65 -14.63
CA HIS A 208 -16.27 10.17 -14.37
C HIS A 208 -16.34 11.14 -13.19
N ASP A 209 -15.35 11.13 -12.31
CA ASP A 209 -15.29 12.06 -11.19
C ASP A 209 -14.66 13.40 -11.63
N ARG A 210 -15.53 14.38 -11.95
CA ARG A 210 -15.09 15.72 -12.36
C ARG A 210 -14.47 16.53 -11.21
N ASN A 211 -14.76 16.17 -9.97
CA ASN A 211 -14.31 16.85 -8.75
C ASN A 211 -13.22 16.09 -8.01
N GLY A 212 -12.81 14.93 -8.53
CA GLY A 212 -11.81 14.09 -7.92
C GLY A 212 -10.45 14.79 -7.82
N LYS A 213 -9.83 14.70 -6.67
CA LYS A 213 -8.48 15.22 -6.45
C LYS A 213 -7.46 14.29 -7.13
N PRO A 214 -6.47 14.83 -7.86
CA PRO A 214 -5.39 14.02 -8.39
C PRO A 214 -4.55 13.41 -7.27
N ILE A 215 -3.93 12.25 -7.54
CA ILE A 215 -2.83 11.75 -6.70
C ILE A 215 -1.56 12.56 -7.00
N THR A 216 -0.73 12.78 -5.98
CA THR A 216 0.54 13.50 -6.09
C THR A 216 1.74 12.55 -6.03
N GLY A 217 1.55 11.32 -5.60
CA GLY A 217 2.57 10.27 -5.55
C GLY A 217 2.00 8.91 -5.96
N LEU A 218 2.85 8.09 -6.58
CA LEU A 218 2.51 6.73 -6.95
C LEU A 218 3.69 5.80 -6.65
N ILE A 219 3.43 4.81 -5.80
CA ILE A 219 4.31 3.67 -5.54
C ILE A 219 3.55 2.46 -6.05
N MET A 220 4.05 1.83 -7.10
CA MET A 220 3.32 0.75 -7.76
C MET A 220 4.22 -0.46 -7.98
N GLU A 221 3.66 -1.65 -7.84
CA GLU A 221 4.38 -2.86 -8.20
C GLU A 221 4.76 -2.86 -9.68
N ALA A 222 5.88 -3.50 -9.94
CA ALA A 222 6.28 -3.92 -11.27
C ALA A 222 6.97 -5.29 -11.14
N THR A 223 6.20 -6.30 -10.78
CA THR A 223 6.72 -7.67 -10.63
C THR A 223 7.41 -8.13 -11.90
N MET A 224 6.89 -7.71 -13.05
CA MET A 224 7.42 -8.07 -14.37
C MET A 224 8.13 -6.89 -15.02
N GLY A 225 9.29 -7.17 -15.64
CA GLY A 225 10.06 -6.18 -16.44
C GLY A 225 9.36 -5.75 -17.73
N MET A 226 9.99 -4.83 -18.47
CA MET A 226 9.45 -4.28 -19.75
C MET A 226 9.12 -5.32 -20.79
N GLU A 227 9.88 -6.41 -20.87
CA GLU A 227 9.73 -7.42 -21.93
C GLU A 227 8.69 -8.50 -21.58
N HIS A 228 8.01 -8.36 -20.43
CA HIS A 228 7.12 -9.37 -19.88
C HIS A 228 5.63 -9.00 -19.93
N ASP A 229 5.22 -8.08 -20.81
CA ASP A 229 3.81 -7.66 -20.96
C ASP A 229 2.87 -8.80 -21.39
N ASN A 230 3.39 -9.90 -21.90
CA ASN A 230 2.64 -11.09 -22.32
C ASN A 230 2.75 -12.26 -21.33
N ASP A 231 3.31 -12.05 -20.15
CA ASP A 231 3.42 -13.08 -19.11
C ASP A 231 2.05 -13.37 -18.49
N TYR A 232 1.79 -14.63 -18.13
CA TYR A 232 0.52 -15.04 -17.52
C TYR A 232 0.23 -14.34 -16.18
N ARG A 233 1.23 -13.79 -15.53
CA ARG A 233 1.09 -13.06 -14.25
C ARG A 233 0.32 -11.76 -14.39
N ILE A 234 0.05 -11.26 -15.61
CA ILE A 234 -0.75 -10.04 -15.87
C ILE A 234 -2.14 -10.06 -15.23
N PHE A 235 -2.65 -11.23 -14.84
CA PHE A 235 -3.93 -11.32 -14.15
C PHE A 235 -3.85 -10.99 -12.66
N ALA A 236 -2.65 -10.95 -12.09
CA ALA A 236 -2.44 -10.70 -10.67
C ALA A 236 -1.36 -9.65 -10.38
N HIS A 237 -0.52 -9.34 -11.36
CA HIS A 237 0.62 -8.44 -11.23
C HIS A 237 0.75 -7.51 -12.44
N SER A 238 1.52 -6.44 -12.25
CA SER A 238 1.82 -5.46 -13.30
C SER A 238 3.21 -5.68 -13.90
N SER A 239 3.36 -5.40 -15.20
CA SER A 239 4.65 -5.20 -15.84
C SER A 239 5.04 -3.72 -15.81
N VAL A 240 6.33 -3.42 -16.01
CA VAL A 240 6.80 -2.05 -16.21
C VAL A 240 6.04 -1.35 -17.34
N GLY A 241 5.77 -2.06 -18.46
CA GLY A 241 5.02 -1.52 -19.59
C GLY A 241 3.57 -1.18 -19.23
N MET A 242 2.90 -2.02 -18.43
CA MET A 242 1.55 -1.74 -17.92
C MET A 242 1.56 -0.49 -17.01
N VAL A 243 2.49 -0.40 -16.08
CA VAL A 243 2.61 0.76 -15.19
C VAL A 243 2.85 2.04 -15.98
N HIS A 244 3.75 2.01 -16.96
CA HIS A 244 4.04 3.17 -17.82
C HIS A 244 2.77 3.66 -18.53
N ARG A 245 1.99 2.78 -19.13
CA ARG A 245 0.72 3.13 -19.78
C ARG A 245 -0.31 3.71 -18.82
N ILE A 246 -0.43 3.15 -17.61
CA ILE A 246 -1.31 3.68 -16.56
C ILE A 246 -0.91 5.11 -16.21
N VAL A 247 0.38 5.36 -16.00
CA VAL A 247 0.91 6.68 -15.65
C VAL A 247 0.65 7.70 -16.77
N GLU A 248 0.91 7.33 -18.04
CA GLU A 248 0.62 8.20 -19.18
C GLU A 248 -0.87 8.61 -19.22
N VAL A 249 -1.78 7.67 -18.99
CA VAL A 249 -3.22 7.95 -18.95
C VAL A 249 -3.58 8.86 -17.77
N LEU A 250 -3.05 8.60 -16.57
CA LEU A 250 -3.31 9.42 -15.39
C LEU A 250 -2.79 10.84 -15.56
N GLN A 251 -1.61 11.04 -16.16
CA GLN A 251 -1.05 12.35 -16.47
C GLN A 251 -1.88 13.08 -17.54
N LYS A 252 -2.20 12.40 -18.65
CA LYS A 252 -3.01 12.96 -19.73
C LYS A 252 -4.40 13.39 -19.25
N THR A 253 -4.99 12.66 -18.33
CA THR A 253 -6.29 12.97 -17.72
C THR A 253 -6.20 13.90 -16.50
N LYS A 254 -5.00 14.33 -16.12
CA LYS A 254 -4.72 15.16 -14.94
C LYS A 254 -5.19 14.51 -13.63
N ARG A 255 -5.08 13.20 -13.55
CA ARG A 255 -5.38 12.40 -12.34
C ARG A 255 -4.13 12.04 -11.53
N TYR A 256 -2.96 12.24 -12.11
CA TYR A 256 -1.66 12.19 -11.45
C TYR A 256 -0.92 13.50 -11.73
N LEU A 257 -0.67 14.28 -10.68
CA LEU A 257 0.01 15.57 -10.72
C LEU A 257 1.11 15.56 -9.65
N PRO A 258 2.29 15.02 -9.97
CA PRO A 258 3.41 14.98 -9.01
C PRO A 258 3.91 16.38 -8.71
N VAL A 259 4.32 16.59 -7.46
CA VAL A 259 4.99 17.83 -7.05
C VAL A 259 6.49 17.69 -7.35
N ASN A 260 7.11 18.75 -7.92
CA ASN A 260 8.54 18.79 -8.27
C ASN A 260 8.98 17.62 -9.19
N ASP A 261 8.15 17.24 -10.13
CA ASP A 261 8.42 16.15 -11.08
C ASP A 261 8.81 14.82 -10.41
N GLN A 262 8.27 14.58 -9.22
CA GLN A 262 8.55 13.36 -8.47
C GLN A 262 8.22 12.11 -9.30
N PRO A 263 9.16 11.14 -9.41
CA PRO A 263 8.93 9.95 -10.22
C PRO A 263 7.89 9.03 -9.60
N VAL A 264 7.36 8.14 -10.44
CA VAL A 264 6.62 6.97 -9.99
C VAL A 264 7.63 5.92 -9.53
N TYR A 265 7.51 5.48 -8.29
CA TYR A 265 8.43 4.50 -7.71
C TYR A 265 7.91 3.09 -7.94
N LEU A 266 8.72 2.27 -8.61
CA LEU A 266 8.42 0.85 -8.83
C LEU A 266 8.93 0.03 -7.66
N THR A 267 8.11 -0.88 -7.17
CA THR A 267 8.40 -1.82 -6.08
C THR A 267 7.96 -3.24 -6.43
N HIS A 268 8.08 -4.19 -5.53
CA HIS A 268 7.68 -5.59 -5.71
C HIS A 268 8.21 -6.21 -7.01
N MET A 269 9.51 -6.02 -7.24
CA MET A 269 10.17 -6.44 -8.48
C MET A 269 10.70 -7.87 -8.35
N ALA A 270 10.33 -8.76 -9.26
CA ALA A 270 10.77 -10.15 -9.26
C ALA A 270 12.27 -10.26 -9.57
N ARG A 271 12.94 -11.15 -8.85
CA ARG A 271 14.38 -11.39 -8.95
C ARG A 271 14.85 -11.81 -10.35
N THR A 272 14.01 -12.58 -11.05
CA THR A 272 14.34 -13.20 -12.33
C THR A 272 13.86 -12.42 -13.55
N LEU A 273 13.00 -11.41 -13.35
CA LEU A 273 12.34 -10.70 -14.46
C LEU A 273 12.84 -9.26 -14.63
N HIS A 274 13.88 -8.87 -13.90
CA HIS A 274 14.47 -7.53 -13.97
C HIS A 274 15.99 -7.57 -14.14
N GLY A 275 16.55 -6.50 -14.69
CA GLY A 275 17.97 -6.20 -14.67
C GLY A 275 18.47 -5.74 -13.29
N LYS A 276 19.74 -5.42 -13.19
CA LYS A 276 20.33 -4.80 -11.99
C LYS A 276 19.76 -3.42 -11.74
N GLN A 277 19.85 -2.94 -10.48
CA GLN A 277 19.43 -1.58 -10.13
C GLN A 277 20.06 -0.54 -11.07
N ALA A 278 21.37 -0.61 -11.30
CA ALA A 278 22.08 0.33 -12.18
C ALA A 278 21.60 0.28 -13.65
N GLU A 279 21.14 -0.86 -14.13
CA GLU A 279 20.55 -1.00 -15.47
C GLU A 279 19.14 -0.39 -15.50
N LEU A 280 18.33 -0.63 -14.45
CA LEU A 280 17.00 -0.06 -14.32
C LEU A 280 17.05 1.46 -14.23
N ASP A 281 18.02 2.02 -13.53
CA ASP A 281 18.18 3.48 -13.38
C ASP A 281 18.39 4.22 -14.71
N VAL A 282 18.85 3.52 -15.76
CA VAL A 282 19.12 4.09 -17.09
C VAL A 282 18.15 3.62 -18.18
N THR A 283 17.45 2.50 -17.97
CA THR A 283 16.57 1.91 -19.01
C THR A 283 15.09 2.15 -18.78
N LEU A 284 14.69 2.44 -17.55
CA LEU A 284 13.28 2.71 -17.27
C LEU A 284 12.80 3.99 -17.98
N PRO A 285 11.61 3.94 -18.62
CA PRO A 285 11.06 5.14 -19.26
C PRO A 285 10.62 6.16 -18.19
N TYR A 286 10.87 7.45 -18.47
CA TYR A 286 10.34 8.53 -17.62
C TYR A 286 8.79 8.46 -17.59
N PRO A 287 8.13 8.69 -16.43
CA PRO A 287 8.69 9.10 -15.14
C PRO A 287 8.95 7.94 -14.16
N LEU A 288 9.14 6.71 -14.62
CA LEU A 288 9.34 5.55 -13.77
C LEU A 288 10.74 5.50 -13.17
N LYS A 289 10.85 5.08 -11.92
CA LYS A 289 12.11 4.86 -11.20
C LYS A 289 12.00 3.59 -10.35
N ALA A 290 12.95 2.68 -10.48
CA ALA A 290 13.05 1.54 -9.60
C ALA A 290 13.40 2.00 -8.17
N ALA A 291 12.57 1.69 -7.21
CA ALA A 291 12.93 1.87 -5.81
C ALA A 291 13.98 0.82 -5.41
N TYR A 292 14.74 1.12 -4.36
CA TYR A 292 15.71 0.21 -3.75
C TYR A 292 15.57 0.23 -2.23
N ASP A 293 16.03 -0.84 -1.61
CA ASP A 293 15.94 -1.00 -0.16
C ASP A 293 16.73 0.11 0.54
N GLY A 294 16.08 0.84 1.44
CA GLY A 294 16.64 1.99 2.14
C GLY A 294 16.40 3.35 1.48
N LEU A 295 15.83 3.41 0.26
CA LEU A 295 15.46 4.68 -0.36
C LEU A 295 14.48 5.44 0.54
N GLU A 296 14.76 6.73 0.75
CA GLU A 296 13.86 7.67 1.44
C GLU A 296 13.38 8.74 0.47
N VAL A 297 12.09 9.04 0.53
CA VAL A 297 11.44 10.06 -0.30
C VAL A 297 10.45 10.86 0.52
N ILE A 298 10.20 12.11 0.14
CA ILE A 298 9.19 12.97 0.76
C ILE A 298 8.17 13.32 -0.32
N PHE A 299 6.93 12.97 -0.09
CA PHE A 299 5.80 13.39 -0.91
C PHE A 299 5.17 14.65 -0.33
N CYS A 300 4.84 15.62 -1.20
CA CYS A 300 4.24 16.92 -0.85
C CYS A 300 2.86 17.10 -1.47
#